data_abb6c8ee116a85080c61797b333169b3
#
_entry.id   abb6c8ee116a85080c61797b333169b3
#
_cell.length_a   1.000
_cell.length_b   1.000
_cell.length_c   1.000
_cell.angle_alpha   90.00
_cell.angle_beta   90.00
_cell.angle_gamma   90.00
#
_symmetry.space_group_name_H-M   'P 1'
#
loop_
_entity.id
_entity.type
_entity.pdbx_description
1 polymer ?
#
loop_
_entity_poly.entity_id
_entity_poly.type
_entity_poly.pdbx_seq_one_letter_code
_entity_poly.pdbx_strand_id
1 'polypeptide(L)'
;MRLSVAVAQVPVIWSVKSNLVTILTAIRDVDEGTLLVLPVAALSGYDDELSGLADLDPDEIEWARDVIANAATELAVHVLCGSLVFEQERWWNSAMYFSPSGGSWNYKKVNLAAHERGTLAAGSALPTLNLNLPAGPVTAGVQLCREIRFPEQWRSLALQGASVLIYMTYAANPAQTAGVWRAHLISRAAETQRFVLAANVAGYRQHCPTMIISPRGEVILEAANFAPTILRCWIDLTDVRDDYLHQQREDLV
;
A
#
# COMPACT_ATOMS: atom_id res chain seq x y z
N MET A 1 8.87 9.51 -18.20
CA MET A 1 8.13 8.21 -18.24
C MET A 1 6.86 8.36 -17.43
N ARG A 2 5.68 8.14 -18.03
CA ARG A 2 4.39 8.30 -17.36
C ARG A 2 3.84 6.95 -16.87
N LEU A 3 3.29 6.94 -15.67
CA LEU A 3 2.66 5.79 -15.03
C LEU A 3 1.19 6.11 -14.71
N SER A 4 0.27 5.27 -15.16
CA SER A 4 -1.12 5.29 -14.70
C SER A 4 -1.22 4.70 -13.29
N VAL A 5 -1.77 5.44 -12.35
CA VAL A 5 -1.96 5.01 -10.97
C VAL A 5 -3.39 5.17 -10.52
N ALA A 6 -3.85 4.22 -9.73
CA ALA A 6 -5.14 4.23 -9.07
C ALA A 6 -4.97 3.87 -7.59
N VAL A 7 -5.50 4.70 -6.70
CA VAL A 7 -5.41 4.48 -5.25
C VAL A 7 -6.82 4.37 -4.68
N ALA A 8 -7.15 3.20 -4.20
CA ALA A 8 -8.51 2.86 -3.78
C ALA A 8 -8.72 3.09 -2.28
N GLN A 9 -9.81 3.77 -1.95
CA GLN A 9 -10.41 3.85 -0.63
C GLN A 9 -11.64 2.95 -0.63
N VAL A 10 -11.53 1.77 -0.04
CA VAL A 10 -12.59 0.74 -0.06
C VAL A 10 -12.97 0.29 1.34
N PRO A 11 -14.20 -0.18 1.56
CA PRO A 11 -14.56 -0.79 2.82
C PRO A 11 -13.79 -2.10 3.01
N VAL A 12 -13.41 -2.39 4.25
CA VAL A 12 -12.73 -3.62 4.64
C VAL A 12 -13.47 -4.21 5.83
N ILE A 13 -13.89 -5.46 5.72
CA ILE A 13 -14.63 -6.20 6.75
C ILE A 13 -14.01 -7.59 6.95
N TRP A 14 -14.33 -8.26 8.04
CA TRP A 14 -13.92 -9.64 8.31
C TRP A 14 -14.72 -10.66 7.45
N SER A 15 -14.53 -10.59 6.13
CA SER A 15 -15.13 -11.52 5.17
C SER A 15 -14.33 -11.52 3.88
N VAL A 16 -13.52 -12.54 3.65
CA VAL A 16 -12.68 -12.71 2.46
C VAL A 16 -13.53 -12.62 1.19
N LYS A 17 -14.67 -13.32 1.14
CA LYS A 17 -15.56 -13.30 -0.04
C LYS A 17 -16.11 -11.92 -0.36
N SER A 18 -16.58 -11.18 0.64
CA SER A 18 -17.13 -9.83 0.43
C SER A 18 -16.03 -8.85 0.01
N ASN A 19 -14.87 -8.94 0.63
CA ASN A 19 -13.71 -8.13 0.28
C ASN A 19 -13.20 -8.45 -1.12
N LEU A 20 -13.16 -9.74 -1.51
CA LEU A 20 -12.80 -10.17 -2.86
C LEU A 20 -13.71 -9.53 -3.93
N VAL A 21 -15.02 -9.49 -3.70
CA VAL A 21 -15.96 -8.81 -4.62
C VAL A 21 -15.60 -7.33 -4.77
N THR A 22 -15.27 -6.66 -3.67
CA THR A 22 -14.84 -5.25 -3.67
C THR A 22 -13.54 -5.06 -4.45
N ILE A 23 -12.56 -5.93 -4.24
CA ILE A 23 -11.26 -5.90 -4.94
C ILE A 23 -11.46 -6.12 -6.45
N LEU A 24 -12.22 -7.16 -6.84
CA LEU A 24 -12.50 -7.45 -8.24
C LEU A 24 -13.26 -6.30 -8.93
N THR A 25 -14.14 -5.63 -8.21
CA THR A 25 -14.83 -4.44 -8.72
C THR A 25 -13.83 -3.31 -8.98
N ALA A 26 -12.90 -3.06 -8.04
CA ALA A 26 -11.86 -2.05 -8.22
C ALA A 26 -10.90 -2.37 -9.38
N ILE A 27 -10.55 -3.65 -9.59
CA ILE A 27 -9.71 -4.08 -10.73
C ILE A 27 -10.42 -3.82 -12.06
N ARG A 28 -11.72 -4.11 -12.16
CA ARG A 28 -12.53 -3.87 -13.38
C ARG A 28 -12.78 -2.40 -13.68
N ASP A 29 -12.65 -1.54 -12.68
CA ASP A 29 -12.94 -0.11 -12.78
C ASP A 29 -11.70 0.72 -13.19
N VAL A 30 -10.54 0.11 -13.39
CA VAL A 30 -9.32 0.79 -13.84
C VAL A 30 -8.87 0.30 -15.22
N ASP A 31 -8.15 1.16 -15.93
CA ASP A 31 -7.64 0.85 -17.27
C ASP A 31 -6.47 -0.14 -17.21
N GLU A 32 -6.24 -0.87 -18.30
CA GLU A 32 -5.07 -1.73 -18.48
C GLU A 32 -3.75 -0.97 -18.25
N GLY A 33 -2.75 -1.66 -17.73
CA GLY A 33 -1.43 -1.09 -17.40
C GLY A 33 -1.43 -0.16 -16.18
N THR A 34 -2.56 0.03 -15.48
CA THR A 34 -2.64 0.83 -14.27
C THR A 34 -2.06 0.08 -13.07
N LEU A 35 -1.32 0.79 -12.21
CA LEU A 35 -0.97 0.33 -10.87
C LEU A 35 -2.11 0.67 -9.90
N LEU A 36 -2.90 -0.33 -9.53
CA LEU A 36 -3.96 -0.23 -8.53
C LEU A 36 -3.40 -0.55 -7.14
N VAL A 37 -3.56 0.38 -6.20
CA VAL A 37 -3.16 0.23 -4.79
C VAL A 37 -4.41 0.16 -3.92
N LEU A 38 -4.53 -0.92 -3.15
CA LEU A 38 -5.60 -1.16 -2.18
C LEU A 38 -5.08 -1.02 -0.73
N PRO A 39 -5.95 -0.83 0.27
CA PRO A 39 -5.53 -0.69 1.67
C PRO A 39 -4.85 -1.93 2.27
N VAL A 40 -4.27 -1.74 3.46
CA VAL A 40 -3.86 -2.85 4.35
C VAL A 40 -5.06 -3.77 4.60
N ALA A 41 -4.80 -5.08 4.60
CA ALA A 41 -5.77 -6.13 4.88
C ALA A 41 -7.09 -6.03 4.08
N ALA A 42 -7.02 -5.42 2.89
CA ALA A 42 -8.17 -5.25 2.00
C ALA A 42 -8.83 -6.59 1.63
N LEU A 43 -8.07 -7.70 1.64
CA LEU A 43 -8.61 -9.04 1.36
C LEU A 43 -9.10 -9.73 2.63
N SER A 44 -8.30 -9.82 3.67
CA SER A 44 -8.59 -10.61 4.87
C SER A 44 -9.60 -9.97 5.82
N GLY A 45 -9.66 -8.64 5.83
CA GLY A 45 -10.28 -7.91 6.94
C GLY A 45 -9.27 -7.53 8.02
N TYR A 46 -9.65 -6.54 8.85
CA TYR A 46 -8.80 -6.02 9.93
C TYR A 46 -9.59 -5.12 10.88
N ASP A 47 -9.19 -5.11 12.15
CA ASP A 47 -9.52 -4.08 13.14
C ASP A 47 -8.40 -3.95 14.19
N ASP A 48 -8.49 -2.97 15.08
CA ASP A 48 -7.48 -2.72 16.13
C ASP A 48 -7.41 -3.83 17.20
N GLU A 49 -8.36 -4.75 17.25
CA GLU A 49 -8.42 -5.87 18.20
C GLU A 49 -8.08 -7.21 17.55
N LEU A 50 -7.93 -7.24 16.20
CA LEU A 50 -7.79 -8.47 15.40
C LEU A 50 -8.93 -9.47 15.69
N SER A 51 -10.14 -8.95 15.89
CA SER A 51 -11.28 -9.69 16.43
C SER A 51 -11.71 -10.87 15.56
N GLY A 52 -11.54 -10.80 14.25
CA GLY A 52 -11.89 -11.86 13.30
C GLY A 52 -10.75 -12.80 12.93
N LEU A 53 -9.55 -12.64 13.52
CA LEU A 53 -8.37 -13.42 13.11
C LEU A 53 -8.55 -14.92 13.35
N ALA A 54 -9.22 -15.31 14.43
CA ALA A 54 -9.45 -16.72 14.79
C ALA A 54 -10.40 -17.43 13.80
N ASP A 55 -11.24 -16.68 13.11
CA ASP A 55 -12.23 -17.20 12.16
C ASP A 55 -11.73 -17.14 10.70
N LEU A 56 -10.54 -16.58 10.46
CA LEU A 56 -9.96 -16.55 9.11
C LEU A 56 -9.48 -17.95 8.69
N ASP A 57 -9.94 -18.35 7.52
CA ASP A 57 -9.49 -19.55 6.86
C ASP A 57 -8.32 -19.25 5.90
N PRO A 58 -7.11 -19.79 6.17
CA PRO A 58 -5.96 -19.60 5.27
C PRO A 58 -6.20 -20.11 3.85
N ASP A 59 -6.95 -21.20 3.69
CA ASP A 59 -7.23 -21.77 2.36
C ASP A 59 -8.17 -20.88 1.56
N GLU A 60 -9.12 -20.20 2.22
CA GLU A 60 -9.99 -19.21 1.58
C GLU A 60 -9.19 -17.98 1.11
N ILE A 61 -8.21 -17.52 1.91
CA ILE A 61 -7.32 -16.44 1.52
C ILE A 61 -6.48 -16.82 0.31
N GLU A 62 -5.91 -18.04 0.30
CA GLU A 62 -5.09 -18.52 -0.82
C GLU A 62 -5.92 -18.63 -2.11
N TRP A 63 -7.11 -19.23 -2.04
CA TRP A 63 -8.03 -19.26 -3.15
C TRP A 63 -8.35 -17.85 -3.68
N ALA A 64 -8.62 -16.89 -2.79
CA ALA A 64 -8.93 -15.52 -3.20
C ALA A 64 -7.72 -14.81 -3.84
N ARG A 65 -6.51 -15.10 -3.39
CA ARG A 65 -5.25 -14.63 -4.02
C ARG A 65 -5.14 -15.10 -5.46
N ASP A 66 -5.44 -16.38 -5.73
CA ASP A 66 -5.44 -16.92 -7.09
C ASP A 66 -6.49 -16.23 -7.98
N VAL A 67 -7.67 -15.95 -7.44
CA VAL A 67 -8.72 -15.22 -8.17
C VAL A 67 -8.26 -13.80 -8.51
N ILE A 68 -7.60 -13.09 -7.57
CA ILE A 68 -7.04 -11.75 -7.83
C ILE A 68 -5.92 -11.82 -8.89
N ALA A 69 -5.02 -12.81 -8.80
CA ALA A 69 -3.94 -13.00 -9.76
C ALA A 69 -4.47 -13.22 -11.18
N ASN A 70 -5.50 -14.05 -11.31
CA ASN A 70 -6.16 -14.31 -12.61
C ASN A 70 -6.81 -13.02 -13.14
N ALA A 71 -7.53 -12.26 -12.32
CA ALA A 71 -8.15 -11.00 -12.73
C ALA A 71 -7.11 -9.94 -13.13
N ALA A 72 -5.97 -9.86 -12.40
CA ALA A 72 -4.85 -8.99 -12.74
C ALA A 72 -4.27 -9.30 -14.13
N THR A 73 -4.14 -10.60 -14.44
CA THR A 73 -3.67 -11.08 -15.74
C THR A 73 -4.68 -10.83 -16.86
N GLU A 74 -5.94 -11.19 -16.64
CA GLU A 74 -7.02 -11.06 -17.65
C GLU A 74 -7.31 -9.61 -18.04
N LEU A 75 -7.21 -8.69 -17.05
CA LEU A 75 -7.50 -7.26 -17.25
C LEU A 75 -6.24 -6.42 -17.44
N ALA A 76 -5.06 -7.05 -17.49
CA ALA A 76 -3.76 -6.40 -17.65
C ALA A 76 -3.49 -5.27 -16.62
N VAL A 77 -3.91 -5.48 -15.34
CA VAL A 77 -3.78 -4.51 -14.25
C VAL A 77 -2.71 -4.96 -13.26
N HIS A 78 -1.84 -4.04 -12.83
CA HIS A 78 -0.91 -4.26 -11.73
C HIS A 78 -1.65 -4.04 -10.41
N VAL A 79 -1.81 -5.07 -9.58
CA VAL A 79 -2.59 -4.99 -8.33
C VAL A 79 -1.69 -5.11 -7.12
N LEU A 80 -1.72 -4.13 -6.22
CA LEU A 80 -1.12 -4.20 -4.89
C LEU A 80 -2.23 -4.21 -3.83
N CYS A 81 -2.36 -5.33 -3.11
CA CYS A 81 -3.44 -5.59 -2.17
C CYS A 81 -2.89 -6.01 -0.80
N GLY A 82 -3.43 -5.48 0.28
CA GLY A 82 -3.10 -5.89 1.65
C GLY A 82 -3.91 -7.10 2.10
N SER A 83 -3.28 -8.00 2.87
CA SER A 83 -3.95 -9.11 3.56
C SER A 83 -3.20 -9.55 4.81
N LEU A 84 -3.91 -10.13 5.76
CA LEU A 84 -3.29 -11.07 6.68
C LEU A 84 -3.09 -12.38 5.90
N VAL A 85 -1.91 -12.97 6.04
CA VAL A 85 -1.57 -14.25 5.40
C VAL A 85 -1.01 -15.21 6.44
N PHE A 86 -1.33 -16.50 6.30
CA PHE A 86 -0.83 -17.55 7.19
C PHE A 86 0.26 -18.33 6.47
N GLU A 87 1.49 -18.21 6.94
CA GLU A 87 2.65 -18.89 6.37
C GLU A 87 3.59 -19.32 7.52
N GLN A 88 4.22 -20.49 7.39
CA GLN A 88 5.15 -21.00 8.39
C GLN A 88 4.54 -21.06 9.81
N GLU A 89 3.27 -21.48 9.90
CA GLU A 89 2.50 -21.57 11.15
C GLU A 89 2.32 -20.22 11.89
N ARG A 90 2.36 -19.09 11.17
CA ARG A 90 2.21 -17.75 11.73
C ARG A 90 1.36 -16.86 10.81
N TRP A 91 0.66 -15.94 11.42
CA TRP A 91 -0.01 -14.84 10.72
C TRP A 91 0.93 -13.67 10.48
N TRP A 92 0.86 -13.11 9.27
CA TRP A 92 1.64 -11.95 8.83
C TRP A 92 0.72 -10.87 8.27
N ASN A 93 0.99 -9.61 8.58
CA ASN A 93 0.37 -8.50 7.87
C ASN A 93 1.22 -8.20 6.62
N SER A 94 0.65 -8.39 5.44
CA SER A 94 1.42 -8.39 4.19
C SER A 94 0.80 -7.48 3.13
N ALA A 95 1.66 -6.87 2.32
CA ALA A 95 1.30 -6.34 1.01
C ALA A 95 1.65 -7.38 -0.06
N MET A 96 0.70 -7.70 -0.90
CA MET A 96 0.82 -8.67 -1.99
C MET A 96 0.68 -7.97 -3.32
N TYR A 97 1.61 -8.22 -4.23
CA TYR A 97 1.54 -7.72 -5.60
C TYR A 97 1.24 -8.85 -6.56
N PHE A 98 0.35 -8.56 -7.50
CA PHE A 98 -0.05 -9.43 -8.61
C PHE A 98 0.25 -8.72 -9.93
N SER A 99 1.14 -9.33 -10.71
CA SER A 99 1.54 -8.81 -12.01
C SER A 99 0.61 -9.31 -13.13
N PRO A 100 0.26 -8.49 -14.11
CA PRO A 100 -0.45 -8.94 -15.30
C PRO A 100 0.30 -10.01 -16.11
N SER A 101 1.60 -10.16 -15.90
CA SER A 101 2.41 -11.24 -16.51
C SER A 101 2.48 -12.51 -15.66
N GLY A 102 1.69 -12.65 -14.60
CA GLY A 102 1.62 -13.82 -13.72
C GLY A 102 2.69 -13.85 -12.62
N GLY A 103 3.55 -12.84 -12.50
CA GLY A 103 4.49 -12.72 -11.37
C GLY A 103 3.82 -12.25 -10.09
N SER A 104 4.37 -12.65 -8.95
CA SER A 104 3.94 -12.19 -7.63
C SER A 104 5.12 -11.73 -6.78
N TRP A 105 4.83 -10.86 -5.82
CA TRP A 105 5.78 -10.39 -4.82
C TRP A 105 5.01 -10.11 -3.53
N ASN A 106 5.66 -10.23 -2.38
CA ASN A 106 5.06 -9.84 -1.12
C ASN A 106 6.05 -9.09 -0.23
N TYR A 107 5.49 -8.26 0.64
CA TYR A 107 6.18 -7.58 1.72
C TYR A 107 5.48 -7.91 3.04
N LYS A 108 6.21 -8.45 4.01
CA LYS A 108 5.74 -8.71 5.36
C LYS A 108 6.10 -7.51 6.25
N LYS A 109 5.11 -6.93 6.90
CA LYS A 109 5.26 -5.76 7.76
C LYS A 109 6.36 -5.97 8.80
N VAL A 110 7.34 -5.06 8.83
CA VAL A 110 8.49 -5.13 9.75
C VAL A 110 8.14 -4.51 11.11
N ASN A 111 7.53 -3.33 11.10
CA ASN A 111 7.21 -2.60 12.34
C ASN A 111 5.73 -2.77 12.71
N LEU A 112 5.48 -3.77 13.53
CA LEU A 112 4.14 -4.08 14.02
C LEU A 112 3.57 -2.96 14.88
N ALA A 113 2.26 -2.70 14.75
CA ALA A 113 1.51 -1.90 15.71
C ALA A 113 1.46 -2.59 17.09
N ALA A 114 1.18 -1.84 18.14
CA ALA A 114 1.21 -2.39 19.49
C ALA A 114 0.25 -3.59 19.68
N HIS A 115 -0.94 -3.50 19.09
CA HIS A 115 -1.96 -4.56 19.15
C HIS A 115 -1.64 -5.78 18.26
N GLU A 116 -0.77 -5.64 17.27
CA GLU A 116 -0.32 -6.74 16.42
C GLU A 116 0.76 -7.61 17.10
N ARG A 117 1.49 -7.03 18.07
CA ARG A 117 2.61 -7.72 18.73
C ARG A 117 2.15 -8.91 19.57
N GLY A 118 2.85 -10.02 19.42
CA GLY A 118 2.50 -11.28 20.07
C GLY A 118 1.46 -12.12 19.33
N THR A 119 0.72 -11.52 18.39
CA THR A 119 -0.28 -12.22 17.54
C THR A 119 0.24 -12.39 16.12
N LEU A 120 0.75 -11.33 15.50
CA LEU A 120 1.32 -11.37 14.16
C LEU A 120 2.84 -11.48 14.23
N ALA A 121 3.44 -12.11 13.24
CA ALA A 121 4.89 -12.14 13.06
C ALA A 121 5.39 -10.90 12.32
N ALA A 122 6.57 -10.42 12.70
CA ALA A 122 7.24 -9.29 12.05
C ALA A 122 8.16 -9.75 10.93
N GLY A 123 8.08 -9.06 9.78
CA GLY A 123 9.03 -9.22 8.68
C GLY A 123 10.46 -8.83 9.07
N SER A 124 11.44 -9.23 8.28
CA SER A 124 12.87 -9.01 8.54
C SER A 124 13.59 -8.24 7.44
N ALA A 125 12.87 -7.83 6.39
CA ALA A 125 13.47 -7.18 5.22
C ALA A 125 12.57 -6.06 4.69
N LEU A 126 13.21 -5.09 4.02
CA LEU A 126 12.56 -4.01 3.28
C LEU A 126 12.88 -4.17 1.78
N PRO A 127 12.25 -5.15 1.09
CA PRO A 127 12.48 -5.37 -0.32
C PRO A 127 11.77 -4.29 -1.14
N THR A 128 12.38 -3.88 -2.25
CA THR A 128 11.69 -3.11 -3.28
C THR A 128 10.87 -4.02 -4.19
N LEU A 129 9.82 -3.46 -4.77
CA LEU A 129 8.99 -4.09 -5.79
C LEU A 129 9.39 -3.58 -7.17
N ASN A 130 9.73 -4.47 -8.09
CA ASN A 130 9.99 -4.13 -9.48
C ASN A 130 8.74 -4.36 -10.34
N LEU A 131 8.22 -3.27 -10.91
CA LEU A 131 7.07 -3.25 -11.79
C LEU A 131 7.56 -3.24 -13.24
N ASN A 132 7.16 -4.23 -14.04
CA ASN A 132 7.41 -4.26 -15.48
C ASN A 132 6.21 -3.63 -16.19
N LEU A 133 6.27 -2.32 -16.37
CA LEU A 133 5.21 -1.54 -16.99
C LEU A 133 5.45 -1.38 -18.49
N PRO A 134 4.41 -1.12 -19.31
CA PRO A 134 4.59 -0.87 -20.75
C PRO A 134 5.56 0.29 -21.05
N ALA A 135 5.62 1.28 -20.17
CA ALA A 135 6.52 2.43 -20.29
C ALA A 135 7.97 2.15 -19.85
N GLY A 136 8.27 0.97 -19.31
CA GLY A 136 9.57 0.55 -18.79
C GLY A 136 9.50 0.11 -17.31
N PRO A 137 10.60 -0.44 -16.77
CA PRO A 137 10.65 -0.91 -15.40
C PRO A 137 10.56 0.27 -14.40
N VAL A 138 9.81 0.07 -13.32
CA VAL A 138 9.67 1.02 -12.21
C VAL A 138 9.92 0.28 -10.91
N THR A 139 10.76 0.85 -10.04
CA THR A 139 10.97 0.34 -8.69
C THR A 139 10.07 1.09 -7.73
N ALA A 140 9.33 0.36 -6.89
CA ALA A 140 8.48 0.90 -5.84
C ALA A 140 8.92 0.41 -4.46
N GLY A 141 8.77 1.24 -3.44
CA GLY A 141 8.90 0.88 -2.03
C GLY A 141 7.52 0.78 -1.38
N VAL A 142 7.31 -0.18 -0.48
CA VAL A 142 6.03 -0.38 0.19
C VAL A 142 6.18 -0.26 1.70
N GLN A 143 5.24 0.45 2.33
CA GLN A 143 5.17 0.63 3.78
C GLN A 143 3.74 0.43 4.29
N LEU A 144 3.59 -0.22 5.45
CA LEU A 144 2.30 -0.59 6.01
C LEU A 144 1.99 0.14 7.31
N CYS A 145 0.93 0.92 7.34
CA CYS A 145 0.29 1.52 8.51
C CYS A 145 1.29 2.18 9.49
N ARG A 146 1.65 1.55 10.60
CA ARG A 146 2.56 2.07 11.62
C ARG A 146 3.92 2.52 11.09
N GLU A 147 4.34 1.97 9.96
CA GLU A 147 5.64 2.26 9.34
C GLU A 147 5.76 3.69 8.78
N ILE A 148 4.66 4.44 8.73
CA ILE A 148 4.69 5.88 8.47
C ILE A 148 5.54 6.67 9.49
N ARG A 149 5.71 6.13 10.69
CA ARG A 149 6.45 6.75 11.79
C ARG A 149 7.97 6.63 11.69
N PHE A 150 8.49 5.85 10.76
CA PHE A 150 9.91 5.51 10.63
C PHE A 150 10.48 6.06 9.32
N PRO A 151 10.90 7.35 9.29
CA PRO A 151 11.40 8.02 8.07
C PRO A 151 12.62 7.31 7.45
N GLU A 152 13.45 6.68 8.26
CA GLU A 152 14.63 5.95 7.83
C GLU A 152 14.30 4.79 6.89
N GLN A 153 13.14 4.14 7.05
CA GLN A 153 12.71 3.07 6.14
C GLN A 153 12.30 3.62 4.78
N TRP A 154 11.59 4.74 4.75
CA TRP A 154 11.20 5.43 3.53
C TRP A 154 12.42 5.90 2.75
N ARG A 155 13.40 6.48 3.48
CA ARG A 155 14.68 6.87 2.90
C ARG A 155 15.45 5.66 2.36
N SER A 156 15.50 4.55 3.09
CA SER A 156 16.16 3.32 2.66
C SER A 156 15.57 2.78 1.36
N LEU A 157 14.24 2.76 1.21
CA LEU A 157 13.57 2.34 -0.03
C LEU A 157 13.88 3.29 -1.19
N ALA A 158 13.93 4.60 -0.95
CA ALA A 158 14.31 5.57 -1.97
C ALA A 158 15.77 5.39 -2.42
N LEU A 159 16.71 5.12 -1.49
CA LEU A 159 18.12 4.81 -1.79
C LEU A 159 18.30 3.49 -2.56
N GLN A 160 17.36 2.53 -2.40
CA GLN A 160 17.30 1.31 -3.20
C GLN A 160 16.71 1.54 -4.61
N GLY A 161 16.47 2.79 -5.00
CA GLY A 161 15.99 3.18 -6.32
C GLY A 161 14.47 3.25 -6.48
N ALA A 162 13.69 3.20 -5.39
CA ALA A 162 12.26 3.38 -5.49
C ALA A 162 11.93 4.78 -6.02
N SER A 163 11.18 4.85 -7.11
CA SER A 163 10.63 6.10 -7.68
C SER A 163 9.24 6.43 -7.13
N VAL A 164 8.54 5.41 -6.64
CA VAL A 164 7.20 5.50 -6.04
C VAL A 164 7.25 4.83 -4.68
N LEU A 165 6.76 5.52 -3.66
CA LEU A 165 6.58 4.99 -2.31
C LEU A 165 5.09 4.76 -2.09
N ILE A 166 4.73 3.53 -1.79
CA ILE A 166 3.35 3.09 -1.64
C ILE A 166 3.08 2.90 -0.14
N TYR A 167 2.05 3.57 0.34
CA TYR A 167 1.60 3.46 1.71
C TYR A 167 0.21 2.86 1.77
N MET A 168 0.10 1.72 2.41
CA MET A 168 -1.17 1.02 2.60
C MET A 168 -1.52 1.01 4.08
N THR A 169 -2.74 1.42 4.44
CA THR A 169 -3.10 1.54 5.85
C THR A 169 -4.54 1.12 6.13
N TYR A 170 -4.80 0.75 7.38
CA TYR A 170 -6.10 0.70 8.03
C TYR A 170 -6.07 1.73 9.16
N ALA A 171 -6.14 3.00 8.81
CA ALA A 171 -6.08 4.10 9.76
C ALA A 171 -7.50 4.55 10.12
N ALA A 172 -8.17 3.78 10.96
CA ALA A 172 -9.57 3.94 11.33
C ALA A 172 -9.76 4.14 12.85
N ASN A 173 -8.84 4.83 13.51
CA ASN A 173 -8.93 5.16 14.93
C ASN A 173 -9.23 6.65 15.13
N PRO A 174 -10.45 7.03 15.54
CA PRO A 174 -10.86 8.43 15.69
C PRO A 174 -10.11 9.19 16.81
N ALA A 175 -9.44 8.49 17.73
CA ALA A 175 -8.60 9.13 18.74
C ALA A 175 -7.26 9.64 18.17
N GLN A 176 -6.88 9.26 16.96
CA GLN A 176 -5.68 9.75 16.29
C GLN A 176 -5.95 11.10 15.61
N THR A 177 -4.92 11.93 15.56
CA THR A 177 -5.02 13.23 14.90
C THR A 177 -4.82 13.09 13.39
N ALA A 178 -5.87 13.26 12.61
CA ALA A 178 -5.85 13.14 11.14
C ALA A 178 -4.77 14.01 10.48
N GLY A 179 -4.62 15.25 10.93
CA GLY A 179 -3.61 16.17 10.39
C GLY A 179 -2.17 15.67 10.52
N VAL A 180 -1.85 14.91 11.57
CA VAL A 180 -0.50 14.36 11.77
C VAL A 180 -0.15 13.30 10.71
N TRP A 181 -1.07 12.40 10.41
CA TRP A 181 -0.85 11.37 9.39
C TRP A 181 -0.70 11.98 8.00
N ARG A 182 -1.56 12.95 7.67
CA ARG A 182 -1.48 13.71 6.42
C ARG A 182 -0.14 14.44 6.31
N ALA A 183 0.33 15.09 7.37
CA ALA A 183 1.62 15.77 7.40
C ALA A 183 2.79 14.79 7.21
N HIS A 184 2.74 13.60 7.81
CA HIS A 184 3.75 12.57 7.58
C HIS A 184 3.82 12.17 6.11
N LEU A 185 2.70 11.91 5.43
CA LEU A 185 2.69 11.50 4.01
C LEU A 185 3.32 12.58 3.13
N ILE A 186 2.97 13.85 3.36
CA ILE A 186 3.54 14.99 2.63
C ILE A 186 5.05 15.09 2.88
N SER A 187 5.48 14.95 4.15
CA SER A 187 6.90 14.96 4.50
C SER A 187 7.66 13.81 3.84
N ARG A 188 7.12 12.57 3.87
CA ARG A 188 7.75 11.40 3.21
C ARG A 188 7.96 11.63 1.72
N ALA A 189 6.99 12.22 1.03
CA ALA A 189 7.11 12.55 -0.38
C ALA A 189 8.21 13.60 -0.61
N ALA A 190 8.18 14.71 0.15
CA ALA A 190 9.09 15.85 -0.03
C ALA A 190 10.54 15.51 0.34
N GLU A 191 10.77 14.85 1.48
CA GLU A 191 12.11 14.53 1.98
C GLU A 191 12.82 13.46 1.15
N THR A 192 12.06 12.53 0.55
CA THR A 192 12.60 11.49 -0.32
C THR A 192 12.57 11.87 -1.80
N GLN A 193 11.87 12.95 -2.15
CA GLN A 193 11.63 13.39 -3.52
C GLN A 193 11.00 12.29 -4.41
N ARG A 194 10.05 11.54 -3.83
CA ARG A 194 9.32 10.44 -4.47
C ARG A 194 7.82 10.71 -4.51
N PHE A 195 7.15 10.14 -5.51
CA PHE A 195 5.69 10.05 -5.44
C PHE A 195 5.28 9.19 -4.25
N VAL A 196 4.22 9.63 -3.53
CA VAL A 196 3.59 8.81 -2.49
C VAL A 196 2.16 8.47 -2.91
N LEU A 197 1.85 7.18 -2.96
CA LEU A 197 0.51 6.64 -3.20
C LEU A 197 0.00 6.06 -1.88
N ALA A 198 -0.97 6.74 -1.25
CA ALA A 198 -1.46 6.37 0.07
C ALA A 198 -2.91 5.88 0.00
N ALA A 199 -3.12 4.57 0.24
CA ALA A 199 -4.44 3.93 0.28
C ALA A 199 -4.89 3.68 1.72
N ASN A 200 -6.09 4.15 2.08
CA ASN A 200 -6.75 3.86 3.36
C ASN A 200 -8.13 3.24 3.13
N VAL A 201 -8.68 2.65 4.19
CA VAL A 201 -10.03 2.09 4.18
C VAL A 201 -11.10 3.19 4.10
N ALA A 202 -12.22 2.88 3.47
CA ALA A 202 -13.42 3.71 3.56
C ALA A 202 -14.08 3.57 4.93
N GLY A 203 -14.68 4.64 5.43
CA GLY A 203 -15.44 4.64 6.69
C GLY A 203 -15.21 5.89 7.53
N TYR A 204 -16.23 6.29 8.26
CA TYR A 204 -16.27 7.53 9.06
C TYR A 204 -15.23 7.58 10.21
N ARG A 205 -14.63 6.44 10.56
CA ARG A 205 -13.60 6.34 11.61
C ARG A 205 -12.20 6.61 11.11
N GLN A 206 -11.99 6.72 9.79
CA GLN A 206 -10.66 6.95 9.24
C GLN A 206 -10.07 8.30 9.70
N HIS A 207 -8.77 8.33 9.90
CA HIS A 207 -8.02 9.53 10.30
C HIS A 207 -6.81 9.81 9.40
N CYS A 208 -6.67 9.07 8.31
CA CYS A 208 -5.64 9.29 7.30
C CYS A 208 -6.30 9.29 5.93
N PRO A 209 -6.26 10.37 5.16
CA PRO A 209 -6.89 10.41 3.84
C PRO A 209 -6.17 9.50 2.84
N THR A 210 -6.94 8.95 1.90
CA THR A 210 -6.38 8.35 0.68
C THR A 210 -5.87 9.49 -0.20
N MET A 211 -4.60 9.40 -0.66
CA MET A 211 -3.92 10.51 -1.31
C MET A 211 -2.93 10.05 -2.38
N ILE A 212 -2.69 10.94 -3.35
CA ILE A 212 -1.56 10.89 -4.28
C ILE A 212 -0.77 12.19 -4.12
N ILE A 213 0.54 12.09 -3.87
CA ILE A 213 1.40 13.21 -3.52
C ILE A 213 2.61 13.23 -4.46
N SER A 214 2.98 14.43 -4.93
CA SER A 214 4.14 14.64 -5.81
C SER A 214 5.47 14.57 -5.05
N PRO A 215 6.61 14.42 -5.75
CA PRO A 215 7.95 14.47 -5.15
C PRO A 215 8.28 15.79 -4.44
N ARG A 216 7.48 16.83 -4.65
CA ARG A 216 7.61 18.14 -3.96
C ARG A 216 6.76 18.26 -2.71
N GLY A 217 6.00 17.18 -2.36
CA GLY A 217 5.04 17.23 -1.26
C GLY A 217 3.70 17.89 -1.61
N GLU A 218 3.44 18.18 -2.89
CA GLU A 218 2.17 18.73 -3.33
C GLU A 218 1.12 17.62 -3.40
N VAL A 219 -0.05 17.84 -2.83
CA VAL A 219 -1.16 16.90 -2.91
C VAL A 219 -1.79 17.00 -4.29
N ILE A 220 -1.60 15.98 -5.11
CA ILE A 220 -2.16 15.89 -6.47
C ILE A 220 -3.65 15.56 -6.39
N LEU A 221 -4.00 14.51 -5.62
CA LEU A 221 -5.36 14.10 -5.33
C LEU A 221 -5.50 13.67 -3.89
N GLU A 222 -6.67 13.93 -3.30
CA GLU A 222 -7.05 13.52 -1.96
C GLU A 222 -8.53 13.14 -1.95
N ALA A 223 -8.89 12.05 -1.25
CA ALA A 223 -10.29 11.66 -1.10
C ALA A 223 -11.06 12.73 -0.32
N ALA A 224 -12.14 13.23 -0.93
CA ALA A 224 -12.91 14.36 -0.38
C ALA A 224 -13.72 14.01 0.87
N ASN A 225 -13.98 12.72 1.10
CA ASN A 225 -14.79 12.21 2.21
C ASN A 225 -14.45 10.75 2.51
N PHE A 226 -15.20 10.14 3.42
CA PHE A 226 -14.99 8.78 3.91
C PHE A 226 -15.67 7.69 3.08
N ALA A 227 -16.38 8.06 2.00
CA ALA A 227 -17.04 7.10 1.13
C ALA A 227 -16.05 6.32 0.26
N PRO A 228 -16.44 5.13 -0.22
CA PRO A 228 -15.64 4.40 -1.20
C PRO A 228 -15.36 5.26 -2.43
N THR A 229 -14.09 5.30 -2.85
CA THR A 229 -13.65 6.04 -4.04
C THR A 229 -12.33 5.48 -4.56
N ILE A 230 -12.04 5.74 -5.83
CA ILE A 230 -10.73 5.44 -6.43
C ILE A 230 -10.16 6.73 -7.03
N LEU A 231 -9.05 7.19 -6.51
CA LEU A 231 -8.30 8.31 -7.07
C LEU A 231 -7.46 7.82 -8.24
N ARG A 232 -7.57 8.48 -9.41
CA ARG A 232 -6.86 8.10 -10.63
C ARG A 232 -6.12 9.29 -11.22
N CYS A 233 -4.87 9.10 -11.58
CA CYS A 233 -4.13 10.07 -12.38
C CYS A 233 -2.95 9.41 -13.11
N TRP A 234 -2.33 10.19 -14.00
CA TRP A 234 -1.02 9.89 -14.54
C TRP A 234 0.03 10.66 -13.76
N ILE A 235 1.08 9.98 -13.32
CA ILE A 235 2.26 10.60 -12.71
C ILE A 235 3.43 10.54 -13.69
N ASP A 236 4.27 11.58 -13.70
CA ASP A 236 5.47 11.60 -14.55
C ASP A 236 6.72 11.37 -13.71
N LEU A 237 7.30 10.19 -13.87
CA LEU A 237 8.46 9.77 -13.08
C LEU A 237 9.73 10.59 -13.39
N THR A 238 9.71 11.47 -14.40
CA THR A 238 10.79 12.43 -14.60
C THR A 238 10.82 13.56 -13.56
N ASP A 239 9.77 13.68 -12.73
CA ASP A 239 9.73 14.62 -11.59
C ASP A 239 10.49 14.12 -10.37
N VAL A 240 10.83 12.82 -10.32
CA VAL A 240 11.63 12.22 -9.24
C VAL A 240 13.05 12.78 -9.26
N ARG A 241 13.60 13.06 -8.07
CA ARG A 241 14.94 13.62 -7.88
C ARG A 241 15.67 12.87 -6.76
N ASP A 242 16.98 13.03 -6.72
CA ASP A 242 17.85 12.43 -5.69
C ASP A 242 18.64 13.50 -4.91
N ASP A 243 18.30 14.78 -5.12
CA ASP A 243 19.10 15.90 -4.60
C ASP A 243 19.27 15.84 -3.07
N TYR A 244 18.19 15.50 -2.33
CA TYR A 244 18.24 15.47 -0.86
C TYR A 244 18.78 14.15 -0.31
N LEU A 245 18.61 13.04 -1.02
CA LEU A 245 19.08 11.73 -0.56
C LEU A 245 20.59 11.67 -0.37
N HIS A 246 21.34 12.40 -1.20
CA HIS A 246 22.82 12.42 -1.22
C HIS A 246 23.43 13.60 -0.45
N GLN A 247 22.63 14.46 0.16
CA GLN A 247 23.11 15.60 0.94
C GLN A 247 23.36 15.27 2.42
N GLN A 248 22.84 14.15 2.90
CA GLN A 248 23.02 13.75 4.30
C GLN A 248 24.49 13.35 4.57
N ARG A 249 25.04 13.89 5.64
CA ARG A 249 26.35 13.48 6.13
C ARG A 249 26.23 12.14 6.86
N GLU A 250 26.85 11.10 6.29
CA GLU A 250 26.80 9.74 6.84
C GLU A 250 27.65 9.57 8.10
N ASP A 251 28.63 10.47 8.30
CA ASP A 251 29.54 10.47 9.46
C ASP A 251 28.90 11.01 10.76
N LEU A 252 27.64 11.51 10.67
CA LEU A 252 26.90 12.06 11.81
C LEU A 252 25.66 11.26 12.21
N VAL A 253 25.42 10.09 11.58
CA VAL A 253 24.21 9.26 11.80
C VAL A 253 24.60 7.87 12.28
#